data_b16cc2e034aeecfb775459a6af684947
#
_entry.id   b16cc2e034aeecfb775459a6af684947
#
_cell.length_a   1.000
_cell.length_b   1.000
_cell.length_c   1.000
_cell.angle_alpha   90.00
_cell.angle_beta   90.00
_cell.angle_gamma   90.00
#
_symmetry.space_group_name_H-M   'P 1'
#
loop_
_entity.id
_entity.type
_entity.pdbx_description
1 polymer ?
#
loop_
_entity_poly.entity_id
_entity_poly.type
_entity_poly.pdbx_seq_one_letter_code
_entity_poly.pdbx_strand_id
1 'polypeptide(L)'
;FNQPASAYSPVNPTVSPQPSAMPQAAPSFASVNNASFMSQVTDPSGNLLNKDFNLMTDEEKKEAERIARAKNRVDLLKTIGLIVVSLLAVLFVGLFIWMTLKWSEANTNVQGKIDVAVAEARNSLQTKLENDFEEKEKYPFLTFSGPTDLGALNFEYPKTWNLYIPDDASRGGDYHAYLNPGQVNVVADNTVMALRVTIKNEQLDRVLEDFTDKVQSQEMTVSSTVVNGVNVNVYTGKLDSDLMGIVCIFKIRDKTALLQTDSSNVFRADFERILSTIRFNS
;
A
#
# COMPACT_ATOMS: atom_id res chain seq x y z
N PHE A 1 -37.60 -16.28 4.91
CA PHE A 1 -36.99 -15.70 6.09
C PHE A 1 -35.93 -14.70 5.64
N ASN A 2 -36.29 -13.44 5.74
CA ASN A 2 -35.46 -12.27 5.47
C ASN A 2 -34.38 -12.10 6.55
N GLN A 3 -33.14 -11.96 6.15
CA GLN A 3 -32.13 -11.27 6.99
C GLN A 3 -31.63 -10.04 6.25
N PRO A 4 -31.58 -8.88 6.90
CA PRO A 4 -31.10 -7.67 6.28
C PRO A 4 -29.57 -7.56 6.37
N ALA A 5 -29.00 -7.00 5.30
CA ALA A 5 -27.61 -6.64 5.18
C ALA A 5 -27.18 -5.66 6.28
N SER A 6 -26.11 -6.00 6.98
CA SER A 6 -25.43 -5.13 7.94
C SER A 6 -24.58 -4.09 7.19
N ALA A 7 -24.99 -2.84 7.26
CA ALA A 7 -24.24 -1.70 6.77
C ALA A 7 -23.07 -1.39 7.71
N TYR A 8 -21.86 -1.48 7.21
CA TYR A 8 -20.67 -0.94 7.88
C TYR A 8 -20.65 0.59 7.72
N SER A 9 -20.85 1.30 8.82
CA SER A 9 -20.58 2.75 8.90
C SER A 9 -19.10 2.96 9.27
N PRO A 10 -18.40 3.90 8.63
CA PRO A 10 -17.05 4.26 9.04
C PRO A 10 -17.07 5.07 10.33
N VAL A 11 -16.33 4.63 11.33
CA VAL A 11 -16.12 5.32 12.59
C VAL A 11 -15.17 6.49 12.36
N ASN A 12 -15.68 7.72 12.51
CA ASN A 12 -14.88 8.94 12.61
C ASN A 12 -14.20 8.99 14.00
N PRO A 13 -12.90 9.25 14.12
CA PRO A 13 -12.30 9.55 15.41
C PRO A 13 -12.73 10.93 15.88
N THR A 14 -13.46 10.93 16.96
CA THR A 14 -13.86 12.13 17.70
C THR A 14 -12.63 12.77 18.34
N VAL A 15 -12.27 13.95 17.87
CA VAL A 15 -11.29 14.82 18.50
C VAL A 15 -11.93 15.41 19.76
N SER A 16 -11.42 15.06 20.93
CA SER A 16 -11.79 15.66 22.19
C SER A 16 -11.32 17.10 22.25
N PRO A 17 -12.16 18.05 22.68
CA PRO A 17 -11.73 19.43 22.88
C PRO A 17 -10.88 19.57 24.14
N GLN A 18 -9.71 20.15 23.99
CA GLN A 18 -8.80 20.57 25.05
C GLN A 18 -9.45 21.70 25.86
N PRO A 19 -9.40 21.71 27.20
CA PRO A 19 -9.97 22.77 28.00
C PRO A 19 -9.16 24.06 27.86
N SER A 20 -9.86 25.14 27.54
CA SER A 20 -9.37 26.50 27.49
C SER A 20 -8.85 26.93 28.86
N ALA A 21 -7.53 27.21 28.94
CA ALA A 21 -6.94 27.88 30.09
C ALA A 21 -7.45 29.32 30.17
N MET A 22 -8.03 29.70 31.31
CA MET A 22 -8.39 31.05 31.66
C MET A 22 -7.17 31.98 31.70
N PRO A 23 -7.27 33.21 31.23
CA PRO A 23 -6.20 34.18 31.40
C PRO A 23 -6.08 34.59 32.86
N GLN A 24 -4.94 34.34 33.44
CA GLN A 24 -4.56 34.81 34.76
C GLN A 24 -4.39 36.35 34.72
N ALA A 25 -5.09 37.04 35.60
CA ALA A 25 -5.07 38.48 35.72
C ALA A 25 -3.64 38.99 35.99
N ALA A 26 -3.26 40.02 35.24
CA ALA A 26 -2.03 40.76 35.48
C ALA A 26 -2.09 41.48 36.83
N PRO A 27 -0.99 41.55 37.63
CA PRO A 27 -0.95 42.33 38.82
C PRO A 27 -0.97 43.83 38.46
N SER A 28 -1.92 44.54 39.02
CA SER A 28 -2.02 45.99 38.96
C SER A 28 -0.76 46.63 39.61
N PHE A 29 -0.01 47.36 38.83
CA PHE A 29 1.02 48.25 39.37
C PHE A 29 0.36 49.41 40.08
N ALA A 30 0.44 49.38 41.39
CA ALA A 30 0.10 50.55 42.23
C ALA A 30 1.05 51.72 41.92
N SER A 31 0.47 52.86 41.66
CA SER A 31 1.10 54.14 41.52
C SER A 31 2.02 54.42 42.73
N VAL A 32 3.30 54.47 42.49
CA VAL A 32 4.25 54.94 43.51
C VAL A 32 4.34 56.46 43.37
N ASN A 33 3.77 57.13 44.34
CA ASN A 33 3.88 58.57 44.51
C ASN A 33 5.35 58.96 44.65
N ASN A 34 5.74 59.99 43.93
CA ASN A 34 6.99 60.71 44.04
C ASN A 34 7.15 61.28 45.46
N ALA A 35 7.77 60.50 46.34
CA ALA A 35 8.27 61.03 47.59
C ALA A 35 9.76 61.39 47.41
N SER A 36 10.03 62.64 47.56
CA SER A 36 11.37 63.22 47.57
C SER A 36 12.30 62.38 48.44
N PHE A 37 13.31 61.75 47.84
CA PHE A 37 14.36 61.04 48.55
C PHE A 37 15.36 62.07 49.12
N MET A 38 15.07 62.55 50.30
CA MET A 38 16.08 63.19 51.14
C MET A 38 17.07 62.07 51.56
N SER A 39 18.27 62.06 50.99
CA SER A 39 19.35 61.20 51.44
C SER A 39 19.78 61.61 52.80
N GLN A 40 19.27 60.88 53.80
CA GLN A 40 19.79 60.96 55.18
C GLN A 40 21.15 60.31 55.24
N VAL A 41 22.20 61.10 55.49
CA VAL A 41 23.55 60.60 55.79
C VAL A 41 23.63 60.35 57.29
N THR A 42 23.76 59.12 57.69
CA THR A 42 24.00 58.67 59.07
C THR A 42 25.52 58.49 59.32
N ASP A 43 25.98 58.87 60.50
CA ASP A 43 27.36 58.59 60.97
C ASP A 43 27.56 57.06 61.24
N PRO A 44 28.80 56.59 61.48
CA PRO A 44 29.02 55.14 61.75
C PRO A 44 28.37 54.65 63.05
N SER A 45 27.77 55.51 63.85
CA SER A 45 27.06 55.22 65.10
C SER A 45 25.53 55.30 64.95
N GLY A 46 24.96 55.49 63.70
CA GLY A 46 23.54 55.48 63.43
C GLY A 46 22.78 56.78 63.75
N ASN A 47 23.47 57.89 64.07
CA ASN A 47 22.83 59.14 64.38
C ASN A 47 22.72 60.05 63.12
N LEU A 48 21.54 60.66 62.95
CA LEU A 48 21.24 61.56 61.83
C LEU A 48 21.99 62.88 62.07
N LEU A 49 23.09 63.08 61.34
CA LEU A 49 23.80 64.35 61.33
C LEU A 49 23.11 65.34 60.37
N ASN A 50 22.20 66.14 60.95
CA ASN A 50 21.62 67.26 60.23
C ASN A 50 22.53 68.48 60.42
N LYS A 51 23.68 68.47 59.73
CA LYS A 51 24.60 69.60 59.72
C LYS A 51 24.40 70.38 58.43
N ASP A 52 23.92 71.58 58.54
CA ASP A 52 23.75 72.46 57.37
C ASP A 52 25.11 72.60 56.64
N PHE A 53 25.08 72.39 55.33
CA PHE A 53 26.24 72.39 54.42
C PHE A 53 27.13 73.67 54.58
N ASN A 54 26.56 74.76 55.10
CA ASN A 54 27.27 76.02 55.33
C ASN A 54 28.15 76.03 56.56
N LEU A 55 28.08 75.05 57.45
CA LEU A 55 28.86 74.91 58.69
C LEU A 55 29.92 73.85 58.60
N MET A 56 30.17 73.27 57.47
CA MET A 56 31.23 72.29 57.22
C MET A 56 32.60 72.97 56.97
N THR A 57 33.59 72.42 57.47
CA THR A 57 35.00 72.86 57.19
C THR A 57 35.35 72.56 55.73
N ASP A 58 36.30 73.29 55.14
CA ASP A 58 36.66 73.09 53.72
C ASP A 58 37.17 71.67 53.37
N GLU A 59 37.66 70.94 54.35
CA GLU A 59 38.09 69.54 54.20
C GLU A 59 36.89 68.59 54.16
N GLU A 60 35.91 68.80 55.05
CA GLU A 60 34.64 67.99 55.04
C GLU A 60 33.84 68.20 53.76
N LYS A 61 33.84 69.41 53.20
CA LYS A 61 33.20 69.70 51.89
C LYS A 61 33.90 68.97 50.77
N LYS A 62 35.23 68.94 50.75
CA LYS A 62 36.02 68.19 49.73
C LYS A 62 35.82 66.69 49.84
N GLU A 63 35.70 66.11 51.02
CA GLU A 63 35.35 64.69 51.18
C GLU A 63 33.95 64.32 50.74
N ALA A 64 32.99 65.16 51.14
CA ALA A 64 31.57 64.95 50.64
C ALA A 64 31.49 65.02 49.14
N GLU A 65 32.15 65.98 48.47
CA GLU A 65 32.22 66.03 47.00
C GLU A 65 32.91 64.83 46.38
N ARG A 66 33.97 64.31 47.00
CA ARG A 66 34.65 63.09 46.51
C ARG A 66 33.70 61.88 46.61
N ILE A 67 33.03 61.70 47.74
CA ILE A 67 32.04 60.63 47.93
C ILE A 67 30.89 60.77 46.97
N ALA A 68 30.31 61.96 46.77
CA ALA A 68 29.27 62.22 45.81
C ALA A 68 29.71 61.93 44.35
N ARG A 69 30.93 62.34 43.98
CA ARG A 69 31.54 62.04 42.65
C ARG A 69 31.80 60.53 42.47
N ALA A 70 32.22 59.82 43.51
CA ALA A 70 32.38 58.36 43.45
C ALA A 70 31.06 57.63 43.34
N LYS A 71 30.01 58.03 44.09
CA LYS A 71 28.67 57.49 44.04
C LYS A 71 28.06 57.70 42.66
N ASN A 72 28.16 58.93 42.12
CA ASN A 72 27.65 59.23 40.78
C ASN A 72 28.35 58.39 39.68
N ARG A 73 29.67 58.11 39.81
CA ARG A 73 30.38 57.22 38.87
C ARG A 73 29.92 55.78 38.97
N VAL A 74 29.63 55.28 40.17
CA VAL A 74 29.14 53.90 40.39
C VAL A 74 27.72 53.78 39.84
N ASP A 75 26.84 54.75 40.07
CA ASP A 75 25.49 54.75 39.56
C ASP A 75 25.47 54.92 38.03
N LEU A 76 26.36 55.75 37.46
CA LEU A 76 26.54 55.87 36.01
C LEU A 76 26.96 54.53 35.38
N LEU A 77 27.93 53.84 36.02
CA LEU A 77 28.40 52.52 35.55
C LEU A 77 27.29 51.45 35.60
N LYS A 78 26.48 51.47 36.68
CA LYS A 78 25.31 50.57 36.77
C LYS A 78 24.27 50.87 35.69
N THR A 79 24.02 52.15 35.41
CA THR A 79 23.07 52.56 34.38
C THR A 79 23.59 52.15 32.99
N ILE A 80 24.87 52.37 32.70
CA ILE A 80 25.48 51.94 31.43
C ILE A 80 25.44 50.42 31.32
N GLY A 81 25.74 49.68 32.41
CA GLY A 81 25.63 48.21 32.43
C GLY A 81 24.22 47.73 32.12
N LEU A 82 23.19 48.33 32.71
CA LEU A 82 21.79 48.00 32.42
C LEU A 82 21.43 48.28 30.97
N ILE A 83 21.86 49.36 30.36
CA ILE A 83 21.64 49.71 28.96
C ILE A 83 22.28 48.64 28.04
N VAL A 84 23.55 48.28 28.34
CA VAL A 84 24.25 47.26 27.54
C VAL A 84 23.57 45.91 27.63
N VAL A 85 23.15 45.46 28.81
CA VAL A 85 22.41 44.19 28.98
C VAL A 85 21.08 44.24 28.25
N SER A 86 20.37 45.37 28.33
CA SER A 86 19.10 45.53 27.58
C SER A 86 19.30 45.46 26.06
N LEU A 87 20.32 46.09 25.51
CA LEU A 87 20.67 46.04 24.10
C LEU A 87 21.04 44.61 23.66
N LEU A 88 21.82 43.91 24.48
CA LEU A 88 22.16 42.49 24.21
C LEU A 88 20.90 41.63 24.24
N ALA A 89 19.99 41.82 25.17
CA ALA A 89 18.76 41.09 25.27
C ALA A 89 17.90 41.27 24.00
N VAL A 90 17.76 42.52 23.53
CA VAL A 90 17.02 42.79 22.28
C VAL A 90 17.68 42.13 21.05
N LEU A 91 19.01 42.12 21.01
CA LEU A 91 19.79 41.51 19.94
C LEU A 91 19.59 39.99 19.94
N PHE A 92 19.64 39.36 21.14
CA PHE A 92 19.37 37.92 21.26
C PHE A 92 17.94 37.54 20.86
N VAL A 93 16.94 38.33 21.25
CA VAL A 93 15.54 38.11 20.83
C VAL A 93 15.41 38.23 19.32
N GLY A 94 16.05 39.23 18.71
CA GLY A 94 16.05 39.39 17.25
C GLY A 94 16.70 38.20 16.52
N LEU A 95 17.85 37.72 17.00
CA LEU A 95 18.52 36.54 16.47
C LEU A 95 17.68 35.27 16.65
N PHE A 96 17.01 35.11 17.78
CA PHE A 96 16.15 33.97 18.05
C PHE A 96 14.95 33.95 17.09
N ILE A 97 14.30 35.09 16.89
CA ILE A 97 13.18 35.21 15.92
C ILE A 97 13.68 34.90 14.50
N TRP A 98 14.82 35.47 14.11
CA TRP A 98 15.41 35.21 12.80
C TRP A 98 15.75 33.73 12.58
N MET A 99 16.31 33.08 13.59
CA MET A 99 16.66 31.67 13.54
C MET A 99 15.41 30.77 13.44
N THR A 100 14.34 31.08 14.20
CA THR A 100 13.09 30.33 14.14
C THR A 100 12.40 30.47 12.79
N LEU A 101 12.40 31.65 12.20
CA LEU A 101 11.85 31.89 10.85
C LEU A 101 12.65 31.11 9.80
N LYS A 102 13.97 31.13 9.86
CA LYS A 102 14.84 30.36 8.95
C LYS A 102 14.64 28.86 9.09
N TRP A 103 14.46 28.36 10.30
CA TRP A 103 14.21 26.95 10.55
C TRP A 103 12.82 26.52 10.04
N SER A 104 11.82 27.37 10.18
CA SER A 104 10.49 27.15 9.64
C SER A 104 10.49 27.07 8.10
N GLU A 105 11.17 28.02 7.42
CA GLU A 105 11.32 27.97 5.94
C GLU A 105 12.06 26.70 5.47
N ALA A 106 13.10 26.28 6.17
CA ALA A 106 13.84 25.08 5.83
C ALA A 106 12.98 23.80 5.95
N ASN A 107 12.20 23.69 7.02
CA ASN A 107 11.31 22.54 7.23
C ASN A 107 10.16 22.49 6.22
N THR A 108 9.54 23.61 5.91
CA THR A 108 8.44 23.69 4.94
C THR A 108 8.92 23.33 3.52
N ASN A 109 10.13 23.74 3.17
CA ASN A 109 10.73 23.42 1.88
C ASN A 109 11.08 21.92 1.74
N VAL A 110 11.48 21.26 2.83
CA VAL A 110 11.75 19.80 2.84
C VAL A 110 10.46 19.02 2.71
N GLN A 111 9.43 19.40 3.45
CA GLN A 111 8.11 18.74 3.40
C GLN A 111 7.48 18.86 2.01
N GLY A 112 7.50 20.05 1.42
CA GLY A 112 6.99 20.26 0.06
C GLY A 112 7.73 19.44 -1.00
N LYS A 113 9.06 19.28 -0.88
CA LYS A 113 9.85 18.43 -1.79
C LYS A 113 9.53 16.94 -1.59
N ILE A 114 9.31 16.50 -0.35
CA ILE A 114 8.92 15.13 -0.04
C ILE A 114 7.53 14.86 -0.63
N ASP A 115 6.56 15.75 -0.44
CA ASP A 115 5.20 15.57 -0.93
C ASP A 115 5.17 15.49 -2.48
N VAL A 116 5.94 16.34 -3.16
CA VAL A 116 6.10 16.28 -4.63
C VAL A 116 6.75 14.98 -5.06
N ALA A 117 7.85 14.57 -4.42
CA ALA A 117 8.54 13.32 -4.75
C ALA A 117 7.67 12.09 -4.48
N VAL A 118 6.88 12.09 -3.41
CA VAL A 118 5.92 11.01 -3.11
C VAL A 118 4.79 10.97 -4.14
N ALA A 119 4.27 12.13 -4.54
CA ALA A 119 3.23 12.21 -5.57
C ALA A 119 3.76 11.71 -6.93
N GLU A 120 4.97 12.11 -7.30
CA GLU A 120 5.62 11.66 -8.54
C GLU A 120 5.93 10.16 -8.52
N ALA A 121 6.43 9.63 -7.38
CA ALA A 121 6.64 8.20 -7.20
C ALA A 121 5.34 7.39 -7.27
N ARG A 122 4.25 7.90 -6.69
CA ARG A 122 2.92 7.27 -6.80
C ARG A 122 2.41 7.27 -8.24
N ASN A 123 2.48 8.39 -8.92
CA ASN A 123 2.04 8.50 -10.31
C ASN A 123 2.87 7.59 -11.22
N SER A 124 4.19 7.55 -11.04
CA SER A 124 5.06 6.67 -11.82
C SER A 124 4.79 5.18 -11.55
N LEU A 125 4.51 4.81 -10.31
CA LEU A 125 4.13 3.46 -9.95
C LEU A 125 2.75 3.09 -10.54
N GLN A 126 1.78 3.99 -10.46
CA GLN A 126 0.45 3.78 -11.03
C GLN A 126 0.54 3.59 -12.54
N THR A 127 1.27 4.46 -13.25
CA THR A 127 1.47 4.34 -14.70
C THR A 127 2.16 3.03 -15.07
N LYS A 128 3.16 2.60 -14.28
CA LYS A 128 3.80 1.29 -14.50
C LYS A 128 2.83 0.14 -14.30
N LEU A 129 2.02 0.18 -13.23
CA LEU A 129 1.02 -0.85 -12.97
C LEU A 129 -0.05 -0.90 -14.07
N GLU A 130 -0.50 0.25 -14.55
CA GLU A 130 -1.45 0.34 -15.66
C GLU A 130 -0.85 -0.23 -16.95
N ASN A 131 0.37 0.16 -17.30
CA ASN A 131 1.08 -0.39 -18.46
C ASN A 131 1.33 -1.90 -18.34
N ASP A 132 1.78 -2.37 -17.18
CA ASP A 132 1.97 -3.81 -16.91
C ASP A 132 0.65 -4.58 -16.98
N PHE A 133 -0.44 -3.95 -16.55
CA PHE A 133 -1.78 -4.54 -16.64
C PHE A 133 -2.24 -4.62 -18.09
N GLU A 134 -2.13 -3.51 -18.86
CA GLU A 134 -2.44 -3.50 -20.29
C GLU A 134 -1.60 -4.52 -21.08
N GLU A 135 -0.31 -4.65 -20.75
CA GLU A 135 0.56 -5.62 -21.40
C GLU A 135 0.16 -7.07 -21.07
N LYS A 136 -0.23 -7.33 -19.82
CA LYS A 136 -0.77 -8.62 -19.40
C LYS A 136 -2.15 -8.91 -20.00
N GLU A 137 -2.98 -7.91 -20.26
CA GLU A 137 -4.27 -8.09 -20.94
C GLU A 137 -4.12 -8.43 -22.43
N LYS A 138 -3.06 -7.96 -23.09
CA LYS A 138 -2.79 -8.31 -24.49
C LYS A 138 -2.62 -9.80 -24.70
N TYR A 139 -2.19 -10.55 -23.67
CA TYR A 139 -1.98 -11.99 -23.72
C TYR A 139 -2.75 -12.70 -22.59
N PRO A 140 -4.08 -12.82 -22.73
CA PRO A 140 -4.91 -13.41 -21.68
C PRO A 140 -4.81 -14.95 -21.59
N PHE A 141 -3.98 -15.56 -22.45
CA PHE A 141 -3.83 -17.02 -22.56
C PHE A 141 -2.43 -17.47 -22.22
N LEU A 142 -2.34 -18.66 -21.63
CA LEU A 142 -1.11 -19.43 -21.45
C LEU A 142 -1.13 -20.61 -22.42
N THR A 143 0.06 -21.13 -22.77
CA THR A 143 0.20 -22.30 -23.60
C THR A 143 0.39 -23.55 -22.76
N PHE A 144 -0.48 -24.54 -22.94
CA PHE A 144 -0.22 -25.89 -22.48
C PHE A 144 0.75 -26.58 -23.45
N SER A 145 1.73 -27.28 -22.93
CA SER A 145 2.67 -28.08 -23.71
C SER A 145 2.76 -29.48 -23.12
N GLY A 146 2.16 -30.42 -23.78
CA GLY A 146 2.22 -31.82 -23.44
C GLY A 146 3.58 -32.46 -23.76
N PRO A 147 3.88 -33.67 -23.23
CA PRO A 147 5.11 -34.38 -23.48
C PRO A 147 5.34 -34.64 -24.96
N THR A 148 6.58 -34.47 -25.42
CA THR A 148 6.95 -34.65 -26.84
C THR A 148 6.86 -36.10 -27.31
N ASP A 149 7.13 -37.06 -26.42
CA ASP A 149 7.00 -38.49 -26.65
C ASP A 149 5.55 -38.94 -26.80
N LEU A 150 4.57 -38.17 -26.25
CA LEU A 150 3.15 -38.41 -26.40
C LEU A 150 2.51 -37.62 -27.55
N GLY A 151 3.32 -37.03 -28.45
CA GLY A 151 2.84 -36.31 -29.62
C GLY A 151 2.80 -34.77 -29.48
N ALA A 152 3.42 -34.21 -28.43
CA ALA A 152 3.56 -32.77 -28.23
C ALA A 152 2.26 -32.01 -28.40
N LEU A 153 1.19 -32.41 -27.71
CA LEU A 153 -0.07 -31.71 -27.72
C LEU A 153 0.10 -30.32 -27.12
N ASN A 154 -0.22 -29.29 -27.88
CA ASN A 154 -0.17 -27.89 -27.44
C ASN A 154 -1.52 -27.21 -27.70
N PHE A 155 -1.93 -26.34 -26.80
CA PHE A 155 -3.09 -25.46 -26.95
C PHE A 155 -3.00 -24.26 -26.02
N GLU A 156 -3.78 -23.23 -26.30
CA GLU A 156 -3.89 -22.05 -25.44
C GLU A 156 -5.06 -22.19 -24.48
N TYR A 157 -4.86 -21.81 -23.21
CA TYR A 157 -5.91 -21.79 -22.19
C TYR A 157 -5.88 -20.48 -21.39
N PRO A 158 -7.02 -20.06 -20.79
CA PRO A 158 -7.07 -18.82 -20.03
C PRO A 158 -6.03 -18.78 -18.91
N LYS A 159 -5.26 -17.68 -18.79
CA LYS A 159 -4.24 -17.52 -17.74
C LYS A 159 -4.79 -17.52 -16.32
N THR A 160 -6.12 -17.37 -16.16
CA THR A 160 -6.82 -17.48 -14.88
C THR A 160 -7.03 -18.92 -14.42
N TRP A 161 -6.72 -19.91 -15.31
CA TRP A 161 -6.82 -21.31 -14.97
C TRP A 161 -5.49 -21.84 -14.46
N ASN A 162 -5.56 -22.67 -13.44
CA ASN A 162 -4.40 -23.41 -12.92
C ASN A 162 -4.36 -24.81 -13.54
N LEU A 163 -3.14 -25.27 -13.83
CA LEU A 163 -2.83 -26.59 -14.37
C LEU A 163 -2.31 -27.50 -13.26
N TYR A 164 -2.83 -28.71 -13.20
CA TYR A 164 -2.37 -29.79 -12.33
C TYR A 164 -2.17 -31.07 -13.13
N ILE A 165 -0.99 -31.69 -13.03
CA ILE A 165 -0.61 -32.92 -13.74
C ILE A 165 -0.28 -33.98 -12.67
N PRO A 166 -1.24 -34.87 -12.33
CA PRO A 166 -0.97 -35.98 -11.40
C PRO A 166 -0.13 -37.10 -12.02
N ASP A 167 -0.36 -37.38 -13.30
CA ASP A 167 0.28 -38.46 -14.04
C ASP A 167 0.87 -37.93 -15.34
N ASP A 168 2.19 -37.94 -15.44
CA ASP A 168 2.94 -37.47 -16.61
C ASP A 168 3.27 -38.60 -17.59
N ALA A 169 2.78 -39.79 -17.34
CA ALA A 169 3.06 -41.03 -18.09
C ALA A 169 4.57 -41.48 -18.08
N SER A 170 5.43 -40.84 -17.28
CA SER A 170 6.87 -41.17 -17.24
C SER A 170 7.16 -42.57 -16.74
N ARG A 171 6.23 -43.17 -16.01
CA ARG A 171 6.31 -44.54 -15.51
C ARG A 171 5.52 -45.55 -16.35
N GLY A 172 5.06 -45.16 -17.53
CA GLY A 172 4.08 -45.87 -18.33
C GLY A 172 2.64 -45.59 -17.88
N GLY A 173 1.66 -45.95 -18.71
CA GLY A 173 0.25 -45.66 -18.49
C GLY A 173 -0.21 -44.44 -19.24
N ASP A 174 -1.33 -43.88 -18.79
CA ASP A 174 -1.98 -42.74 -19.42
C ASP A 174 -1.46 -41.41 -18.82
N TYR A 175 -1.47 -40.38 -19.65
CA TYR A 175 -1.16 -39.03 -19.20
C TYR A 175 -2.46 -38.30 -18.77
N HIS A 176 -2.43 -37.66 -17.62
CA HIS A 176 -3.57 -36.90 -17.12
C HIS A 176 -3.16 -35.50 -16.73
N ALA A 177 -3.90 -34.50 -17.22
CA ALA A 177 -3.80 -33.10 -16.79
C ALA A 177 -5.18 -32.48 -16.58
N TYR A 178 -5.30 -31.65 -15.59
CA TYR A 178 -6.54 -30.99 -15.19
C TYR A 178 -6.32 -29.49 -15.15
N LEU A 179 -7.23 -28.75 -15.75
CA LEU A 179 -7.23 -27.29 -15.73
C LEU A 179 -8.57 -26.75 -15.21
N ASN A 180 -8.49 -25.78 -14.32
CA ASN A 180 -9.70 -25.18 -13.73
C ASN A 180 -9.48 -23.72 -13.35
N PRO A 181 -10.51 -22.85 -13.43
CA PRO A 181 -10.44 -21.52 -12.88
C PRO A 181 -10.10 -21.55 -11.38
N GLY A 182 -9.16 -20.71 -10.96
CA GLY A 182 -8.71 -20.70 -9.57
C GLY A 182 -7.91 -21.97 -9.20
N GLN A 183 -8.09 -22.46 -7.99
CA GLN A 183 -7.34 -23.61 -7.48
C GLN A 183 -7.90 -24.93 -8.06
N VAL A 184 -7.03 -25.82 -8.56
CA VAL A 184 -7.43 -27.18 -8.93
C VAL A 184 -7.55 -27.98 -7.62
N ASN A 185 -8.77 -28.35 -7.30
CA ASN A 185 -9.06 -29.20 -6.13
C ASN A 185 -8.59 -30.65 -6.38
N VAL A 186 -8.54 -31.42 -5.29
CA VAL A 186 -8.27 -32.85 -5.39
C VAL A 186 -9.25 -33.49 -6.40
N VAL A 187 -8.72 -34.21 -7.38
CA VAL A 187 -9.52 -34.87 -8.40
C VAL A 187 -10.24 -36.05 -7.74
N ALA A 188 -11.55 -35.89 -7.57
CA ALA A 188 -12.46 -36.97 -7.16
C ALA A 188 -13.46 -37.22 -8.27
N ASP A 189 -14.14 -38.35 -8.24
CA ASP A 189 -15.06 -38.80 -9.30
C ASP A 189 -16.14 -37.78 -9.63
N ASN A 190 -16.60 -37.00 -8.67
CA ASN A 190 -17.61 -35.96 -8.83
C ASN A 190 -17.05 -34.52 -8.91
N THR A 191 -15.75 -34.35 -9.07
CA THR A 191 -15.15 -33.00 -9.22
C THR A 191 -15.36 -32.50 -10.64
N VAL A 192 -16.04 -31.36 -10.80
CA VAL A 192 -16.24 -30.69 -12.09
C VAL A 192 -14.96 -29.96 -12.49
N MET A 193 -14.38 -30.32 -13.63
CA MET A 193 -13.22 -29.66 -14.21
C MET A 193 -13.58 -28.87 -15.47
N ALA A 194 -12.96 -27.71 -15.63
CA ALA A 194 -13.14 -26.92 -16.84
C ALA A 194 -12.53 -27.64 -18.07
N LEU A 195 -11.37 -28.29 -17.86
CA LEU A 195 -10.74 -29.11 -18.88
C LEU A 195 -9.98 -30.27 -18.23
N ARG A 196 -10.25 -31.47 -18.77
CA ARG A 196 -9.45 -32.68 -18.56
C ARG A 196 -8.71 -32.99 -19.85
N VAL A 197 -7.43 -33.27 -19.76
CA VAL A 197 -6.60 -33.72 -20.86
C VAL A 197 -6.10 -35.12 -20.51
N THR A 198 -6.47 -36.09 -21.32
CA THR A 198 -6.01 -37.47 -21.16
C THR A 198 -5.38 -37.91 -22.46
N ILE A 199 -4.19 -38.50 -22.41
CA ILE A 199 -3.58 -39.18 -23.54
C ILE A 199 -3.47 -40.65 -23.15
N LYS A 200 -4.33 -41.47 -23.76
CA LYS A 200 -4.39 -42.89 -23.52
C LYS A 200 -3.38 -43.65 -24.41
N ASN A 201 -2.71 -44.60 -23.82
CA ASN A 201 -1.82 -45.52 -24.56
C ASN A 201 -2.65 -46.60 -25.25
N GLU A 202 -3.72 -46.23 -25.91
CA GLU A 202 -4.69 -47.08 -26.60
C GLU A 202 -4.98 -46.56 -28.01
N GLN A 203 -5.37 -47.47 -28.92
CA GLN A 203 -5.78 -47.10 -30.26
C GLN A 203 -7.16 -46.38 -30.26
N LEU A 204 -7.34 -45.44 -31.22
CA LEU A 204 -8.53 -44.63 -31.31
C LEU A 204 -9.85 -45.45 -31.29
N ASP A 205 -9.88 -46.52 -32.10
CA ASP A 205 -11.11 -47.33 -32.24
C ASP A 205 -11.51 -47.98 -30.92
N ARG A 206 -10.55 -48.39 -30.11
CA ARG A 206 -10.78 -48.96 -28.79
C ARG A 206 -11.38 -47.93 -27.81
N VAL A 207 -10.82 -46.72 -27.84
CA VAL A 207 -11.36 -45.64 -26.99
C VAL A 207 -12.78 -45.18 -27.42
N LEU A 208 -13.09 -45.19 -28.73
CA LEU A 208 -14.40 -44.87 -29.23
C LEU A 208 -15.46 -45.91 -28.81
N GLU A 209 -15.08 -47.18 -28.66
CA GLU A 209 -15.99 -48.23 -28.16
C GLU A 209 -16.56 -47.87 -26.78
N ASP A 210 -15.75 -47.26 -25.89
CA ASP A 210 -16.16 -46.85 -24.54
C ASP A 210 -17.36 -45.88 -24.54
N PHE A 211 -17.60 -45.14 -25.64
CA PHE A 211 -18.65 -44.19 -25.80
C PHE A 211 -19.87 -44.72 -26.57
N THR A 212 -19.77 -45.93 -27.15
CA THR A 212 -20.82 -46.48 -28.01
C THR A 212 -22.12 -46.71 -27.27
N ASP A 213 -22.10 -47.23 -26.05
CA ASP A 213 -23.28 -47.52 -25.25
C ASP A 213 -24.01 -46.20 -24.88
N LYS A 214 -23.28 -45.14 -24.58
CA LYS A 214 -23.84 -43.82 -24.26
C LYS A 214 -24.50 -43.16 -25.46
N VAL A 215 -23.99 -43.40 -26.65
CA VAL A 215 -24.61 -42.94 -27.91
C VAL A 215 -25.86 -43.77 -28.23
N GLN A 216 -25.82 -45.09 -28.06
CA GLN A 216 -26.96 -45.97 -28.28
C GLN A 216 -28.11 -45.69 -27.30
N SER A 217 -27.79 -45.40 -26.04
CA SER A 217 -28.77 -45.00 -25.02
C SER A 217 -29.27 -43.56 -25.13
N GLN A 218 -28.79 -42.80 -26.13
CA GLN A 218 -29.13 -41.38 -26.35
C GLN A 218 -28.70 -40.47 -25.21
N GLU A 219 -27.81 -40.91 -24.34
CA GLU A 219 -27.20 -40.08 -23.27
C GLU A 219 -26.21 -39.09 -23.87
N MET A 220 -25.57 -39.48 -24.98
CA MET A 220 -24.61 -38.63 -25.72
C MET A 220 -24.97 -38.59 -27.21
N THR A 221 -24.66 -37.48 -27.84
CA THR A 221 -24.68 -37.32 -29.31
C THR A 221 -23.22 -37.26 -29.79
N VAL A 222 -22.98 -37.86 -30.97
CA VAL A 222 -21.64 -37.82 -31.60
C VAL A 222 -21.71 -37.00 -32.88
N SER A 223 -20.69 -36.16 -33.08
CA SER A 223 -20.43 -35.46 -34.33
C SER A 223 -18.94 -35.54 -34.68
N SER A 224 -18.58 -35.30 -35.93
CA SER A 224 -17.17 -35.25 -36.33
C SER A 224 -16.86 -33.87 -36.87
N THR A 225 -15.70 -33.37 -36.52
CA THR A 225 -15.14 -32.09 -37.01
C THR A 225 -13.67 -32.24 -37.37
N VAL A 226 -13.12 -31.30 -38.11
CA VAL A 226 -11.68 -31.28 -38.43
C VAL A 226 -11.04 -30.11 -37.67
N VAL A 227 -10.06 -30.44 -36.88
CA VAL A 227 -9.24 -29.46 -36.14
C VAL A 227 -7.79 -29.62 -36.60
N ASN A 228 -7.21 -28.55 -37.17
CA ASN A 228 -5.85 -28.54 -37.71
C ASN A 228 -5.51 -29.73 -38.65
N GLY A 229 -6.49 -30.13 -39.48
CA GLY A 229 -6.31 -31.20 -40.47
C GLY A 229 -6.53 -32.61 -39.93
N VAL A 230 -6.90 -32.75 -38.67
CA VAL A 230 -7.16 -34.05 -38.02
C VAL A 230 -8.64 -34.20 -37.74
N ASN A 231 -9.18 -35.38 -38.01
CA ASN A 231 -10.58 -35.72 -37.69
C ASN A 231 -10.70 -35.91 -36.16
N VAL A 232 -11.63 -35.17 -35.58
CA VAL A 232 -11.96 -35.18 -34.16
C VAL A 232 -13.39 -35.64 -33.99
N ASN A 233 -13.59 -36.68 -33.18
CA ASN A 233 -14.92 -37.14 -32.77
C ASN A 233 -15.34 -36.31 -31.53
N VAL A 234 -16.47 -35.65 -31.61
CA VAL A 234 -17.02 -34.79 -30.56
C VAL A 234 -18.27 -35.42 -29.98
N TYR A 235 -18.17 -35.86 -28.75
CA TYR A 235 -19.28 -36.41 -27.97
C TYR A 235 -19.83 -35.31 -27.04
N THR A 236 -21.14 -35.07 -27.10
CA THR A 236 -21.80 -34.07 -26.24
C THR A 236 -22.97 -34.73 -25.54
N GLY A 237 -23.03 -34.59 -24.24
CA GLY A 237 -24.14 -35.14 -23.45
C GLY A 237 -23.73 -35.47 -22.03
N LYS A 238 -24.35 -36.51 -21.48
CA LYS A 238 -24.19 -36.94 -20.11
C LYS A 238 -22.90 -37.75 -19.94
N LEU A 239 -21.93 -37.16 -19.25
CA LEU A 239 -20.66 -37.83 -18.94
C LEU A 239 -20.82 -38.80 -17.78
N ASP A 240 -21.53 -38.38 -16.73
CA ASP A 240 -21.85 -39.15 -15.53
C ASP A 240 -23.25 -38.70 -15.01
N SER A 241 -23.74 -39.26 -13.91
CA SER A 241 -25.09 -39.06 -13.39
C SER A 241 -25.55 -37.59 -13.41
N ASP A 242 -24.67 -36.64 -13.09
CA ASP A 242 -24.98 -35.23 -12.95
C ASP A 242 -24.11 -34.30 -13.83
N LEU A 243 -23.23 -34.87 -14.68
CA LEU A 243 -22.28 -34.09 -15.47
C LEU A 243 -22.70 -34.05 -16.95
N MET A 244 -23.03 -32.86 -17.45
CA MET A 244 -23.29 -32.59 -18.86
C MET A 244 -22.08 -31.93 -19.51
N GLY A 245 -21.33 -32.67 -20.30
CA GLY A 245 -20.06 -32.23 -20.85
C GLY A 245 -19.88 -32.44 -22.33
N ILE A 246 -18.69 -32.16 -22.79
CA ILE A 246 -18.20 -32.37 -24.15
C ILE A 246 -16.88 -33.13 -24.09
N VAL A 247 -16.70 -34.16 -24.87
CA VAL A 247 -15.46 -34.91 -25.06
C VAL A 247 -15.04 -34.86 -26.51
N CYS A 248 -13.83 -34.39 -26.77
CA CYS A 248 -13.21 -34.44 -28.10
C CYS A 248 -12.14 -35.51 -28.08
N ILE A 249 -12.26 -36.47 -29.02
CA ILE A 249 -11.39 -37.65 -29.11
C ILE A 249 -10.74 -37.67 -30.49
N PHE A 250 -9.43 -37.75 -30.52
CA PHE A 250 -8.67 -37.82 -31.76
C PHE A 250 -7.37 -38.61 -31.61
N LYS A 251 -6.89 -39.06 -32.75
CA LYS A 251 -5.61 -39.80 -32.81
C LYS A 251 -4.43 -38.81 -32.70
N ILE A 252 -3.45 -39.18 -31.88
CA ILE A 252 -2.18 -38.46 -31.73
C ILE A 252 -1.04 -39.51 -31.83
N ARG A 253 -0.31 -39.57 -32.95
CA ARG A 253 0.67 -40.61 -33.24
C ARG A 253 0.07 -42.03 -33.13
N ASP A 254 0.59 -42.83 -32.21
CA ASP A 254 0.14 -44.18 -31.88
C ASP A 254 -0.82 -44.26 -30.69
N LYS A 255 -1.28 -43.10 -30.20
CA LYS A 255 -2.09 -42.94 -28.99
C LYS A 255 -3.41 -42.21 -29.29
N THR A 256 -4.25 -42.11 -28.29
CA THR A 256 -5.53 -41.37 -28.38
C THR A 256 -5.56 -40.25 -27.36
N ALA A 257 -5.81 -39.03 -27.82
CA ALA A 257 -6.02 -37.86 -26.98
C ALA A 257 -7.50 -37.61 -26.75
N LEU A 258 -7.86 -37.33 -25.50
CA LEU A 258 -9.19 -36.92 -25.07
C LEU A 258 -9.08 -35.56 -24.40
N LEU A 259 -9.84 -34.59 -24.88
CA LEU A 259 -10.05 -33.34 -24.21
C LEU A 259 -11.52 -33.29 -23.78
N GLN A 260 -11.75 -33.11 -22.49
CA GLN A 260 -13.08 -33.15 -21.91
C GLN A 260 -13.35 -31.91 -21.06
N THR A 261 -14.52 -31.31 -21.24
CA THR A 261 -15.08 -30.38 -20.25
C THR A 261 -16.23 -31.03 -19.52
N ASP A 262 -16.25 -30.95 -18.20
CA ASP A 262 -17.28 -31.57 -17.37
C ASP A 262 -18.57 -30.74 -17.30
N SER A 263 -18.53 -29.48 -17.76
CA SER A 263 -19.72 -28.60 -17.81
C SER A 263 -19.81 -27.83 -19.12
N SER A 264 -20.59 -28.39 -20.04
CA SER A 264 -20.87 -27.73 -21.31
C SER A 264 -21.65 -26.41 -21.21
N ASN A 265 -22.33 -26.18 -20.10
CA ASN A 265 -23.08 -24.94 -19.88
C ASN A 265 -22.17 -23.78 -19.44
N VAL A 266 -21.12 -24.09 -18.71
CA VAL A 266 -20.24 -23.07 -18.12
C VAL A 266 -18.99 -22.82 -18.99
N PHE A 267 -18.36 -23.90 -19.47
CA PHE A 267 -17.03 -23.81 -20.09
C PHE A 267 -17.02 -24.02 -21.60
N ARG A 268 -18.18 -24.07 -22.26
CA ARG A 268 -18.29 -24.34 -23.72
C ARG A 268 -17.43 -23.36 -24.55
N ALA A 269 -17.55 -22.06 -24.29
CA ALA A 269 -16.84 -21.05 -25.06
C ALA A 269 -15.32 -21.16 -24.93
N ASP A 270 -14.84 -21.39 -23.71
CA ASP A 270 -13.41 -21.59 -23.43
C ASP A 270 -12.94 -22.91 -24.08
N PHE A 271 -13.73 -23.97 -23.99
CA PHE A 271 -13.42 -25.26 -24.58
C PHE A 271 -13.31 -25.18 -26.10
N GLU A 272 -14.28 -24.56 -26.79
CA GLU A 272 -14.26 -24.34 -28.24
C GLU A 272 -13.04 -23.50 -28.67
N ARG A 273 -12.69 -22.49 -27.89
CA ARG A 273 -11.49 -21.70 -28.12
C ARG A 273 -10.22 -22.58 -27.98
N ILE A 274 -10.11 -23.36 -26.92
CA ILE A 274 -8.99 -24.31 -26.72
C ILE A 274 -8.87 -25.22 -27.92
N LEU A 275 -9.96 -25.83 -28.39
CA LEU A 275 -9.95 -26.70 -29.56
C LEU A 275 -9.46 -25.99 -30.82
N SER A 276 -9.80 -24.71 -31.02
CA SER A 276 -9.32 -23.93 -32.18
C SER A 276 -7.82 -23.67 -32.18
N THR A 277 -7.15 -23.77 -31.03
CA THR A 277 -5.71 -23.51 -30.87
C THR A 277 -4.88 -24.78 -30.77
N ILE A 278 -5.52 -25.97 -30.79
CA ILE A 278 -4.82 -27.25 -30.67
C ILE A 278 -3.81 -27.43 -31.81
N ARG A 279 -2.60 -27.83 -31.42
CA ARG A 279 -1.52 -28.26 -32.31
C ARG A 279 -0.87 -29.50 -31.72
N PHE A 280 -0.48 -30.45 -32.57
CA PHE A 280 0.21 -31.65 -32.15
C PHE A 280 0.97 -32.28 -33.34
N ASN A 281 1.93 -33.15 -33.03
CA ASN A 281 2.63 -33.92 -34.03
C ASN A 281 1.82 -35.19 -34.29
N SER A 282 1.31 -35.32 -35.52
CA SER A 282 0.58 -36.51 -36.01
C SER A 282 1.54 -37.66 -36.37
#